data_559b52b81e4fa20ddd3775ff6a379aba
#
_entry.id   559b52b81e4fa20ddd3775ff6a379aba
#
_cell.length_a   1.000
_cell.length_b   1.000
_cell.length_c   1.000
_cell.angle_alpha   90.00
_cell.angle_beta   90.00
_cell.angle_gamma   90.00
#
_symmetry.space_group_name_H-M   'P 1'
#
loop_
_entity.id
_entity.type
_entity.pdbx_description
1 polymer ?
#
loop_
_entity_poly.entity_id
_entity_poly.type
_entity_poly.pdbx_seq_one_letter_code
_entity_poly.pdbx_strand_id
1 'polypeptide(L)'
;MAMTQSISMTLANYAAQTSIDKVPDEVKELAKKVLFDEMASAHFGRRSMGGDLAARYVARMGGAQEALILGTQLRVPAPYAALANGTAGHGEEVDGAHIVGGHPGAT
;
A
#
# COMPACT_ATOMS: atom_id res chain seq x y z
N MET A 1 -39.71 -7.33 -3.51
CA MET A 1 -38.92 -6.37 -2.73
C MET A 1 -37.49 -6.44 -3.27
N ALA A 2 -37.05 -5.45 -4.04
CA ALA A 2 -35.70 -5.45 -4.57
C ALA A 2 -34.72 -5.29 -3.37
N MET A 3 -33.87 -6.29 -3.17
CA MET A 3 -32.80 -6.19 -2.15
C MET A 3 -31.86 -5.05 -2.57
N THR A 4 -31.79 -4.01 -1.77
CA THR A 4 -30.83 -2.91 -1.99
C THR A 4 -29.43 -3.50 -1.85
N GLN A 5 -28.65 -3.46 -2.93
CA GLN A 5 -27.28 -3.96 -2.92
C GLN A 5 -26.47 -3.17 -1.90
N SER A 6 -25.67 -3.85 -1.06
CA SER A 6 -24.82 -3.17 -0.09
C SER A 6 -23.71 -2.36 -0.78
N ILE A 7 -23.25 -1.28 -0.15
CA ILE A 7 -22.15 -0.45 -0.66
C ILE A 7 -20.91 -1.31 -0.95
N SER A 8 -20.58 -2.23 -0.05
CA SER A 8 -19.44 -3.16 -0.23
C SER A 8 -19.58 -4.02 -1.48
N MET A 9 -20.79 -4.53 -1.76
CA MET A 9 -21.04 -5.32 -2.96
C MET A 9 -20.97 -4.45 -4.23
N THR A 10 -21.44 -3.21 -4.17
CA THR A 10 -21.33 -2.26 -5.29
C THR A 10 -19.86 -1.98 -5.62
N LEU A 11 -19.03 -1.70 -4.62
CA LEU A 11 -17.60 -1.46 -4.80
C LEU A 11 -16.86 -2.71 -5.30
N ALA A 12 -17.17 -3.88 -4.75
CA ALA A 12 -16.57 -5.15 -5.18
C ALA A 12 -16.92 -5.45 -6.64
N ASN A 13 -18.15 -5.26 -7.06
CA ASN A 13 -18.58 -5.43 -8.44
C ASN A 13 -17.91 -4.42 -9.38
N TYR A 14 -17.79 -3.16 -8.96
CA TYR A 14 -17.06 -2.16 -9.72
C TYR A 14 -15.61 -2.56 -9.93
N ALA A 15 -14.90 -2.95 -8.87
CA ALA A 15 -13.51 -3.38 -8.95
C ALA A 15 -13.34 -4.62 -9.86
N ALA A 16 -14.22 -5.62 -9.71
CA ALA A 16 -14.17 -6.86 -10.50
C ALA A 16 -14.48 -6.66 -11.99
N GLN A 17 -15.28 -5.66 -12.35
CA GLN A 17 -15.73 -5.42 -13.72
C GLN A 17 -14.96 -4.29 -14.43
N THR A 18 -14.14 -3.55 -13.70
CA THR A 18 -13.36 -2.45 -14.27
C THR A 18 -12.09 -2.99 -14.92
N SER A 19 -11.97 -2.79 -16.24
CA SER A 19 -10.73 -3.01 -16.99
C SER A 19 -9.91 -1.73 -17.02
N ILE A 20 -8.60 -1.86 -16.99
CA ILE A 20 -7.66 -0.72 -17.06
C ILE A 20 -7.88 0.15 -18.30
N ASP A 21 -8.34 -0.44 -19.40
CA ASP A 21 -8.62 0.26 -20.66
C ASP A 21 -9.80 1.24 -20.54
N LYS A 22 -10.69 1.01 -19.56
CA LYS A 22 -11.86 1.84 -19.27
C LYS A 22 -11.58 2.97 -18.29
N VAL A 23 -10.42 2.94 -17.65
CA VAL A 23 -10.02 3.98 -16.69
C VAL A 23 -9.49 5.18 -17.46
N PRO A 24 -10.00 6.41 -17.22
CA PRO A 24 -9.50 7.62 -17.84
C PRO A 24 -7.99 7.81 -17.62
N ASP A 25 -7.28 8.33 -18.62
CA ASP A 25 -5.82 8.49 -18.53
C ASP A 25 -5.41 9.43 -17.40
N GLU A 26 -6.18 10.47 -17.13
CA GLU A 26 -5.95 11.37 -15.98
C GLU A 26 -5.98 10.63 -14.63
N VAL A 27 -6.86 9.65 -14.49
CA VAL A 27 -6.95 8.81 -13.27
C VAL A 27 -5.75 7.87 -13.19
N LYS A 28 -5.30 7.30 -14.31
CA LYS A 28 -4.09 6.47 -14.37
C LYS A 28 -2.85 7.28 -13.97
N GLU A 29 -2.72 8.52 -14.47
CA GLU A 29 -1.61 9.40 -14.12
C GLU A 29 -1.66 9.82 -12.64
N LEU A 30 -2.85 10.05 -12.09
CA LEU A 30 -3.00 10.31 -10.66
C LEU A 30 -2.61 9.10 -9.82
N ALA A 31 -3.04 7.90 -10.20
CA ALA A 31 -2.68 6.65 -9.51
C ALA A 31 -1.16 6.42 -9.48
N LYS A 32 -0.45 6.72 -10.56
CA LYS A 32 1.02 6.66 -10.59
C LYS A 32 1.66 7.62 -9.58
N LYS A 33 1.12 8.84 -9.47
CA LYS A 33 1.62 9.84 -8.50
C LYS A 33 1.39 9.38 -7.07
N VAL A 34 0.20 8.85 -6.75
CA VAL A 34 -0.13 8.31 -5.43
C VAL A 34 0.79 7.13 -5.09
N LEU A 35 1.00 6.20 -6.02
CA LEU A 35 1.94 5.09 -5.81
C LEU A 35 3.37 5.57 -5.57
N PHE A 36 3.82 6.55 -6.33
CA PHE A 36 5.16 7.12 -6.17
C PHE A 36 5.33 7.82 -4.82
N ASP A 37 4.31 8.58 -4.39
CA ASP A 37 4.26 9.24 -3.09
C ASP A 37 4.37 8.22 -1.95
N GLU A 38 3.59 7.15 -2.02
CA GLU A 38 3.62 6.08 -1.01
C GLU A 38 4.98 5.34 -0.98
N MET A 39 5.58 5.09 -2.14
CA MET A 39 6.91 4.49 -2.20
C MET A 39 7.98 5.41 -1.59
N ALA A 40 7.87 6.72 -1.80
CA ALA A 40 8.76 7.71 -1.20
C ALA A 40 8.57 7.78 0.32
N SER A 41 7.33 7.77 0.79
CA SER A 41 6.97 7.74 2.21
C SER A 41 7.51 6.48 2.90
N ALA A 42 7.35 5.30 2.28
CA ALA A 42 7.89 4.05 2.79
C ALA A 42 9.43 4.05 2.84
N HIS A 43 10.08 4.62 1.82
CA HIS A 43 11.54 4.76 1.80
C HIS A 43 12.03 5.70 2.92
N PHE A 44 11.35 6.81 3.13
CA PHE A 44 11.65 7.77 4.20
C PHE A 44 11.39 7.15 5.58
N GLY A 45 10.19 6.62 5.81
CA GLY A 45 9.78 6.04 7.09
C GLY A 45 10.44 4.70 7.42
N ARG A 46 11.24 4.12 6.51
CA ARG A 46 12.08 2.96 6.79
C ARG A 46 13.01 3.17 7.99
N ARG A 47 13.41 4.41 8.28
CA ARG A 47 14.26 4.78 9.42
C ARG A 47 13.48 5.15 10.68
N SER A 48 12.16 5.24 10.61
CA SER A 48 11.33 5.41 11.81
C SER A 48 11.49 4.21 12.73
N MET A 49 11.14 4.37 13.99
CA MET A 49 11.20 3.27 14.96
C MET A 49 10.32 2.09 14.52
N GLY A 50 9.11 2.36 14.02
CA GLY A 50 8.19 1.33 13.51
C GLY A 50 8.70 0.64 12.27
N GLY A 51 9.17 1.42 11.28
CA GLY A 51 9.72 0.89 10.02
C GLY A 51 10.96 0.03 10.23
N ASP A 52 11.88 0.44 11.12
CA ASP A 52 13.07 -0.34 11.46
C ASP A 52 12.71 -1.65 12.19
N LEU A 53 11.80 -1.58 13.15
CA LEU A 53 11.33 -2.75 13.90
C LEU A 53 10.65 -3.76 12.97
N ALA A 54 9.73 -3.31 12.11
CA ALA A 54 9.03 -4.16 11.15
C ALA A 54 10.00 -4.84 10.20
N ALA A 55 10.93 -4.09 9.61
CA ALA A 55 11.92 -4.66 8.69
C ALA A 55 12.81 -5.71 9.36
N ARG A 56 13.29 -5.47 10.58
CA ARG A 56 14.08 -6.44 11.35
C ARG A 56 13.26 -7.67 11.75
N TYR A 57 12.00 -7.48 12.09
CA TYR A 57 11.10 -8.59 12.42
C TYR A 57 10.94 -9.52 11.22
N VAL A 58 10.52 -8.99 10.06
CA VAL A 58 10.29 -9.82 8.87
C VAL A 58 11.57 -10.45 8.33
N ALA A 59 12.72 -9.79 8.48
CA ALA A 59 14.01 -10.35 8.12
C ALA A 59 14.33 -11.66 8.89
N ARG A 60 13.92 -11.77 10.15
CA ARG A 60 14.11 -12.95 10.98
C ARG A 60 13.17 -14.10 10.63
N MET A 61 12.03 -13.81 10.02
CA MET A 61 11.06 -14.85 9.66
C MET A 61 11.56 -15.75 8.52
N GLY A 62 12.48 -15.23 7.69
CA GLY A 62 13.02 -15.97 6.55
C GLY A 62 11.96 -16.26 5.48
N GLY A 63 12.23 -17.24 4.63
CA GLY A 63 11.30 -17.67 3.56
C GLY A 63 11.75 -17.27 2.17
N ALA A 64 10.85 -17.34 1.20
CA ALA A 64 11.13 -17.05 -0.20
C ALA A 64 11.45 -15.56 -0.42
N GLN A 65 12.42 -15.27 -1.28
CA GLN A 65 12.85 -13.90 -1.59
C GLN A 65 12.00 -13.30 -2.73
N GLU A 66 10.72 -13.03 -2.45
CA GLU A 66 9.72 -12.63 -3.45
C GLU A 66 9.67 -11.10 -3.67
N ALA A 67 9.67 -10.33 -2.59
CA ALA A 67 9.42 -8.90 -2.64
C ALA A 67 10.46 -8.10 -1.85
N LEU A 68 10.74 -6.88 -2.31
CA LEU A 68 11.73 -5.99 -1.72
C LEU A 68 11.14 -5.21 -0.53
N ILE A 69 11.91 -5.09 0.54
CA ILE A 69 11.67 -4.07 1.57
C ILE A 69 12.28 -2.76 1.08
N LEU A 70 11.44 -1.76 0.83
CA LEU A 70 11.83 -0.46 0.29
C LEU A 70 12.92 0.20 1.17
N GLY A 71 13.87 0.84 0.54
CA GLY A 71 15.03 1.44 1.23
C GLY A 71 16.08 0.44 1.71
N THR A 72 15.98 -0.84 1.30
CA THR A 72 16.97 -1.90 1.61
C THR A 72 17.29 -2.74 0.37
N GLN A 73 18.21 -3.70 0.50
CA GLN A 73 18.44 -4.75 -0.51
C GLN A 73 17.78 -6.09 -0.10
N LEU A 74 17.01 -6.09 0.98
CA LEU A 74 16.45 -7.30 1.56
C LEU A 74 15.16 -7.68 0.84
N ARG A 75 15.09 -8.94 0.41
CA ARG A 75 13.86 -9.55 -0.13
C ARG A 75 13.33 -10.59 0.85
N VAL A 76 12.02 -10.60 1.00
CA VAL A 76 11.29 -11.49 1.92
C VAL A 76 10.00 -11.97 1.23
N PRO A 77 9.26 -12.93 1.80
CA PRO A 77 7.93 -13.27 1.29
C PRO A 77 7.04 -12.05 1.12
N ALA A 78 6.24 -12.01 0.04
CA ALA A 78 5.43 -10.85 -0.32
C ALA A 78 4.55 -10.30 0.82
N PRO A 79 3.86 -11.12 1.65
CA PRO A 79 3.10 -10.61 2.80
C PRO A 79 3.96 -9.91 3.84
N TYR A 80 5.20 -10.37 4.03
CA TYR A 80 6.14 -9.74 4.96
C TYR A 80 6.70 -8.43 4.43
N ALA A 81 6.96 -8.37 3.12
CA ALA A 81 7.34 -7.11 2.48
C ALA A 81 6.21 -6.08 2.58
N ALA A 82 4.96 -6.49 2.35
CA ALA A 82 3.79 -5.64 2.50
C ALA A 82 3.67 -5.09 3.94
N LEU A 83 3.81 -5.95 4.95
CA LEU A 83 3.82 -5.52 6.36
C LEU A 83 4.91 -4.47 6.64
N ALA A 84 6.14 -4.75 6.22
CA ALA A 84 7.27 -3.86 6.49
C ALA A 84 7.14 -2.53 5.75
N ASN A 85 6.74 -2.56 4.47
CA ASN A 85 6.60 -1.37 3.64
C ASN A 85 5.41 -0.50 4.07
N GLY A 86 4.24 -1.10 4.38
CA GLY A 86 3.09 -0.37 4.89
C GLY A 86 3.36 0.26 6.26
N THR A 87 4.03 -0.46 7.18
CA THR A 87 4.44 0.13 8.46
C THR A 87 5.40 1.31 8.27
N ALA A 88 6.32 1.21 7.33
CA ALA A 88 7.24 2.29 7.01
C ALA A 88 6.53 3.45 6.31
N GLY A 89 5.61 3.19 5.37
CA GLY A 89 4.85 4.20 4.64
C GLY A 89 4.12 5.16 5.57
N HIS A 90 3.47 4.63 6.59
CA HIS A 90 2.75 5.41 7.59
C HIS A 90 3.61 5.85 8.79
N GLY A 91 4.87 5.42 8.87
CA GLY A 91 5.71 5.56 10.06
C GLY A 91 6.02 7.00 10.50
N GLU A 92 5.96 7.96 9.61
CA GLU A 92 6.25 9.38 9.86
C GLU A 92 5.07 10.29 9.46
N GLU A 93 3.91 9.71 9.15
CA GLU A 93 2.66 10.40 8.76
C GLU A 93 2.85 11.42 7.62
N VAL A 94 3.73 11.12 6.67
CA VAL A 94 4.00 11.95 5.49
C VAL A 94 3.31 11.42 4.23
N ASP A 95 2.69 10.25 4.33
CA ASP A 95 1.91 9.61 3.28
C ASP A 95 0.58 10.35 3.01
N GLY A 96 0.00 10.10 1.85
CA GLY A 96 -1.20 10.78 1.39
C GLY A 96 -2.37 10.66 2.38
N ALA A 97 -2.91 11.80 2.81
CA ALA A 97 -3.99 11.87 3.79
C ALA A 97 -5.32 12.26 3.16
N HIS A 98 -6.40 11.66 3.62
CA HIS A 98 -7.77 12.07 3.32
C HIS A 98 -8.39 12.72 4.56
N ILE A 99 -8.93 13.94 4.40
CA ILE A 99 -9.39 14.80 5.50
C ILE A 99 -10.39 14.15 6.48
N VAL A 100 -11.12 13.13 6.03
CA VAL A 100 -12.07 12.39 6.88
C VAL A 100 -11.83 10.88 6.90
N GLY A 101 -10.84 10.39 6.19
CA GLY A 101 -10.62 8.96 5.96
C GLY A 101 -9.26 8.43 6.46
N GLY A 102 -8.42 9.28 7.03
CA GLY A 102 -7.07 8.88 7.44
C GLY A 102 -6.07 8.79 6.27
N HIS A 103 -5.17 7.84 6.30
CA HIS A 103 -4.09 7.67 5.34
C HIS A 103 -4.31 6.43 4.44
N PRO A 104 -5.09 6.55 3.36
CA PRO A 104 -5.43 5.39 2.54
C PRO A 104 -4.29 4.90 1.64
N GLY A 105 -3.20 5.65 1.51
CA GLY A 105 -2.07 5.29 0.67
C GLY A 105 -1.29 4.08 1.17
N ALA A 106 -1.23 3.89 2.48
CA ALA A 106 -0.46 2.80 3.12
C ALA A 106 -1.18 1.44 3.17
N THR A 107 -2.40 1.32 2.64
CA THR A 107 -3.23 0.09 2.70
C THR A 107 -3.19 -0.77 1.45
#